data_a4892785d5c82db6630ab09bad8fe7cf
#
_entry.id   a4892785d5c82db6630ab09bad8fe7cf
#
_cell.length_a   1.000
_cell.length_b   1.000
_cell.length_c   1.000
_cell.angle_alpha   90.00
_cell.angle_beta   90.00
_cell.angle_gamma   90.00
#
_symmetry.space_group_name_H-M   'P 1'
#
loop_
_entity.id
_entity.type
_entity.pdbx_description
1 polymer ?
#
loop_
_entity_poly.entity_id
_entity_poly.type
_entity_poly.pdbx_seq_one_letter_code
_entity_poly.pdbx_strand_id
1 'polypeptide(L)'
;IGHLFQDPLKGTAPNMTIEENLALAYLRAGTAPHAIFSRISRKDKELFREKLALLNMGLEDRMKQPVGLLSGGQRQALTLLMATLVTPKLLLLDEHTAALDPATAEKVLELTQSIVAEKKITCLMVTHNMHQALELGNRTLMMDGGRIVFDVKGEERSRMTVDDLLEKFRENAGKALDNDRILLSKVEANN
;
A
#
# COMPACT_ATOMS: atom_id res chain seq x y z
N ILE A 1 -4.86 -3.51 -12.97
CA ILE A 1 -3.75 -3.20 -12.06
C ILE A 1 -4.22 -2.13 -11.09
N GLY A 2 -4.07 -2.38 -9.77
CA GLY A 2 -4.17 -1.38 -8.72
C GLY A 2 -2.78 -0.80 -8.43
N HIS A 3 -2.69 0.48 -8.08
CA HIS A 3 -1.41 1.12 -7.76
C HIS A 3 -1.59 2.10 -6.60
N LEU A 4 -0.77 1.94 -5.55
CA LEU A 4 -0.60 2.91 -4.48
C LEU A 4 0.75 3.59 -4.64
N PHE A 5 0.73 4.91 -4.57
CA PHE A 5 1.92 5.75 -4.63
C PHE A 5 2.45 6.04 -3.22
N GLN A 6 3.72 6.37 -3.14
CA GLN A 6 4.36 6.86 -1.91
C GLN A 6 3.62 8.10 -1.36
N ASP A 7 3.25 9.03 -2.22
CA ASP A 7 2.42 10.18 -1.88
C ASP A 7 0.93 9.84 -2.09
N PRO A 8 0.13 9.73 -1.02
CA PRO A 8 -1.28 9.39 -1.12
C PRO A 8 -2.13 10.46 -1.83
N LEU A 9 -1.62 11.68 -2.00
CA LEU A 9 -2.30 12.72 -2.80
C LEU A 9 -2.37 12.35 -4.28
N LYS A 10 -1.37 11.65 -4.81
CA LYS A 10 -1.33 11.24 -6.23
C LYS A 10 -2.40 10.22 -6.59
N GLY A 11 -2.91 9.50 -5.61
CA GLY A 11 -3.97 8.49 -5.81
C GLY A 11 -5.39 9.04 -5.65
N THR A 12 -5.57 10.31 -5.27
CA THR A 12 -6.87 10.89 -4.91
C THR A 12 -7.10 12.25 -5.58
N ALA A 13 -8.38 12.67 -5.65
CA ALA A 13 -8.79 14.03 -5.97
C ALA A 13 -9.11 14.78 -4.67
N PRO A 14 -8.19 15.59 -4.11
CA PRO A 14 -8.30 16.11 -2.74
C PRO A 14 -9.48 17.06 -2.53
N ASN A 15 -9.93 17.75 -3.58
CA ASN A 15 -11.08 18.67 -3.53
C ASN A 15 -12.42 17.95 -3.68
N MET A 16 -12.43 16.68 -4.05
CA MET A 16 -13.62 15.85 -4.14
C MET A 16 -13.86 15.12 -2.81
N THR A 17 -15.11 14.78 -2.58
CA THR A 17 -15.52 14.00 -1.39
C THR A 17 -15.03 12.56 -1.45
N ILE A 18 -15.08 11.87 -0.30
CA ILE A 18 -14.75 10.43 -0.21
C ILE A 18 -15.63 9.62 -1.16
N GLU A 19 -16.96 9.86 -1.18
CA GLU A 19 -17.89 9.14 -2.05
C GLU A 19 -17.61 9.38 -3.53
N GLU A 20 -17.20 10.59 -3.92
CA GLU A 20 -16.85 10.92 -5.31
C GLU A 20 -15.55 10.25 -5.74
N ASN A 21 -14.53 10.21 -4.86
CA ASN A 21 -13.27 9.49 -5.12
C ASN A 21 -13.53 7.99 -5.31
N LEU A 22 -14.35 7.37 -4.45
CA LEU A 22 -14.74 5.97 -4.59
C LEU A 22 -15.51 5.71 -5.88
N ALA A 23 -16.42 6.60 -6.26
CA ALA A 23 -17.15 6.50 -7.51
C ALA A 23 -16.23 6.55 -8.72
N LEU A 24 -15.24 7.46 -8.75
CA LEU A 24 -14.24 7.52 -9.81
C LEU A 24 -13.42 6.22 -9.89
N ALA A 25 -13.00 5.66 -8.74
CA ALA A 25 -12.26 4.41 -8.71
C ALA A 25 -13.10 3.24 -9.25
N TYR A 26 -14.38 3.19 -8.87
CA TYR A 26 -15.32 2.16 -9.31
C TYR A 26 -15.58 2.22 -10.83
N LEU A 27 -15.72 3.43 -11.38
CA LEU A 27 -15.88 3.67 -12.81
C LEU A 27 -14.65 3.24 -13.62
N ARG A 28 -13.45 3.57 -13.14
CA ARG A 28 -12.18 3.20 -13.79
C ARG A 28 -11.97 1.69 -13.88
N ALA A 29 -12.58 0.93 -12.99
CA ALA A 29 -12.49 -0.53 -12.99
C ALA A 29 -13.35 -1.20 -14.09
N GLY A 30 -14.10 -0.44 -14.90
CA GLY A 30 -14.81 -0.94 -16.08
C GLY A 30 -16.10 -1.71 -15.78
N THR A 31 -16.64 -1.58 -14.58
CA THR A 31 -17.84 -2.33 -14.16
C THR A 31 -19.17 -1.67 -14.56
N ALA A 32 -19.14 -0.43 -15.08
CA ALA A 32 -20.35 0.29 -15.48
C ALA A 32 -20.12 1.09 -16.79
N PRO A 33 -20.52 0.56 -17.95
CA PRO A 33 -20.24 1.19 -19.25
C PRO A 33 -20.97 2.52 -19.51
N HIS A 34 -21.91 2.93 -18.66
CA HIS A 34 -22.72 4.16 -18.85
C HIS A 34 -22.59 5.19 -17.75
N ALA A 35 -21.61 5.06 -16.86
CA ALA A 35 -21.58 5.81 -15.60
C ALA A 35 -20.91 7.20 -15.67
N ILE A 36 -20.45 7.67 -16.84
CA ILE A 36 -19.80 8.99 -16.99
C ILE A 36 -20.78 10.14 -16.65
N PHE A 37 -22.09 9.90 -16.69
CA PHE A 37 -23.14 10.88 -16.40
C PHE A 37 -24.11 10.43 -15.32
N SER A 38 -23.91 9.28 -14.66
CA SER A 38 -24.82 8.81 -13.62
C SER A 38 -24.48 9.40 -12.26
N ARG A 39 -25.49 9.90 -11.56
CA ARG A 39 -25.36 10.22 -10.13
C ARG A 39 -25.02 8.93 -9.38
N ILE A 40 -24.13 9.04 -8.37
CA ILE A 40 -23.86 7.95 -7.43
C ILE A 40 -25.20 7.44 -6.89
N SER A 41 -25.54 6.18 -7.20
CA SER A 41 -26.81 5.60 -6.79
C SER A 41 -26.85 5.35 -5.27
N ARG A 42 -28.05 5.13 -4.73
CA ARG A 42 -28.20 4.76 -3.31
C ARG A 42 -27.47 3.44 -3.00
N LYS A 43 -27.52 2.47 -3.92
CA LYS A 43 -26.81 1.19 -3.78
C LYS A 43 -25.29 1.37 -3.75
N ASP A 44 -24.76 2.26 -4.60
CA ASP A 44 -23.32 2.53 -4.60
C ASP A 44 -22.88 3.17 -3.27
N LYS A 45 -23.69 4.08 -2.73
CA LYS A 45 -23.41 4.71 -1.42
C LYS A 45 -23.45 3.70 -0.27
N GLU A 46 -24.38 2.78 -0.28
CA GLU A 46 -24.47 1.68 0.70
C GLU A 46 -23.23 0.78 0.58
N LEU A 47 -22.86 0.37 -0.63
CA LEU A 47 -21.63 -0.39 -0.88
C LEU A 47 -20.37 0.34 -0.39
N PHE A 48 -20.25 1.63 -0.71
CA PHE A 48 -19.09 2.42 -0.28
C PHE A 48 -19.03 2.55 1.24
N ARG A 49 -20.16 2.75 1.90
CA ARG A 49 -20.25 2.79 3.36
C ARG A 49 -19.78 1.48 4.00
N GLU A 50 -20.28 0.35 3.51
CA GLU A 50 -19.86 -0.98 3.99
C GLU A 50 -18.35 -1.20 3.81
N LYS A 51 -17.81 -0.84 2.65
CA LYS A 51 -16.37 -0.98 2.38
C LYS A 51 -15.50 -0.04 3.21
N LEU A 52 -15.96 1.19 3.44
CA LEU A 52 -15.26 2.15 4.32
C LEU A 52 -15.26 1.69 5.79
N ALA A 53 -16.35 1.09 6.27
CA ALA A 53 -16.44 0.56 7.63
C ALA A 53 -15.37 -0.52 7.90
N LEU A 54 -14.98 -1.30 6.89
CA LEU A 54 -13.92 -2.31 7.02
C LEU A 54 -12.54 -1.69 7.30
N LEU A 55 -12.33 -0.41 6.98
CA LEU A 55 -11.08 0.30 7.29
C LEU A 55 -10.94 0.63 8.78
N ASN A 56 -12.04 0.60 9.53
CA ASN A 56 -12.11 0.90 10.95
C ASN A 56 -11.49 2.28 11.33
N MET A 57 -11.79 3.30 10.48
CA MET A 57 -11.24 4.67 10.59
C MET A 57 -12.32 5.75 10.69
N GLY A 58 -13.61 5.38 10.78
CA GLY A 58 -14.75 6.29 10.87
C GLY A 58 -15.00 7.07 9.58
N LEU A 59 -14.57 6.58 8.43
CA LEU A 59 -14.75 7.23 7.13
C LEU A 59 -16.14 7.01 6.56
N GLU A 60 -16.82 5.95 6.97
CA GLU A 60 -18.19 5.59 6.58
C GLU A 60 -19.22 6.65 6.97
N ASP A 61 -18.96 7.40 8.03
CA ASP A 61 -19.83 8.48 8.51
C ASP A 61 -19.48 9.86 7.93
N ARG A 62 -18.35 9.95 7.21
CA ARG A 62 -17.82 11.19 6.65
C ARG A 62 -17.70 11.18 5.13
N MET A 63 -18.51 10.39 4.43
CA MET A 63 -18.45 10.19 2.98
C MET A 63 -18.53 11.47 2.14
N LYS A 64 -19.16 12.53 2.67
CA LYS A 64 -19.27 13.85 2.04
C LYS A 64 -18.10 14.79 2.36
N GLN A 65 -17.17 14.37 3.19
CA GLN A 65 -15.98 15.16 3.51
C GLN A 65 -15.01 15.17 2.35
N PRO A 66 -14.41 16.33 1.98
CA PRO A 66 -13.31 16.39 1.03
C PRO A 66 -12.11 15.54 1.48
N VAL A 67 -11.51 14.79 0.56
CA VAL A 67 -10.38 13.89 0.85
C VAL A 67 -9.15 14.67 1.32
N GLY A 68 -8.99 15.92 0.87
CA GLY A 68 -7.90 16.79 1.33
C GLY A 68 -7.87 17.04 2.84
N LEU A 69 -9.00 16.87 3.55
CA LEU A 69 -9.12 17.04 5.00
C LEU A 69 -8.83 15.77 5.81
N LEU A 70 -8.53 14.66 5.15
CA LEU A 70 -8.17 13.41 5.81
C LEU A 70 -6.72 13.46 6.31
N SER A 71 -6.43 12.73 7.41
CA SER A 71 -5.05 12.46 7.82
C SER A 71 -4.30 11.64 6.75
N GLY A 72 -2.97 11.62 6.81
CA GLY A 72 -2.15 10.82 5.90
C GLY A 72 -2.57 9.34 5.87
N GLY A 73 -2.71 8.72 7.05
CA GLY A 73 -3.14 7.32 7.18
C GLY A 73 -4.55 7.05 6.67
N GLN A 74 -5.51 7.95 6.99
CA GLN A 74 -6.88 7.83 6.48
C GLN A 74 -6.92 7.92 4.95
N ARG A 75 -6.13 8.81 4.37
CA ARG A 75 -6.03 8.96 2.92
C ARG A 75 -5.36 7.75 2.28
N GLN A 76 -4.32 7.20 2.91
CA GLN A 76 -3.66 6.00 2.42
C GLN A 76 -4.58 4.77 2.46
N ALA A 77 -5.32 4.58 3.56
CA ALA A 77 -6.32 3.53 3.66
C ALA A 77 -7.45 3.69 2.62
N LEU A 78 -7.91 4.92 2.39
CA LEU A 78 -8.87 5.21 1.32
C LEU A 78 -8.30 4.86 -0.06
N THR A 79 -7.05 5.22 -0.34
CA THR A 79 -6.37 4.92 -1.62
C THR A 79 -6.24 3.41 -1.82
N LEU A 80 -5.91 2.66 -0.76
CA LEU A 80 -5.88 1.20 -0.78
C LEU A 80 -7.26 0.61 -1.10
N LEU A 81 -8.30 1.11 -0.44
CA LEU A 81 -9.67 0.70 -0.74
C LEU A 81 -10.04 0.99 -2.20
N MET A 82 -9.74 2.19 -2.70
CA MET A 82 -9.99 2.58 -4.10
C MET A 82 -9.28 1.64 -5.08
N ALA A 83 -8.02 1.28 -4.82
CA ALA A 83 -7.23 0.38 -5.67
C ALA A 83 -7.73 -1.07 -5.65
N THR A 84 -8.47 -1.46 -4.59
CA THR A 84 -8.94 -2.82 -4.36
C THR A 84 -10.46 -2.96 -4.32
N LEU A 85 -11.22 -1.88 -4.58
CA LEU A 85 -12.68 -1.87 -4.59
C LEU A 85 -13.23 -2.90 -5.59
N VAL A 86 -12.65 -2.92 -6.77
CA VAL A 86 -12.74 -4.04 -7.71
C VAL A 86 -11.40 -4.78 -7.66
N THR A 87 -11.43 -6.07 -7.36
CA THR A 87 -10.22 -6.87 -7.14
C THR A 87 -9.27 -6.81 -8.35
N PRO A 88 -8.08 -6.20 -8.22
CA PRO A 88 -7.14 -6.13 -9.33
C PRO A 88 -6.41 -7.46 -9.52
N LYS A 89 -5.95 -7.75 -10.74
CA LYS A 89 -5.07 -8.90 -11.00
C LYS A 89 -3.66 -8.71 -10.40
N LEU A 90 -3.23 -7.47 -10.25
CA LEU A 90 -1.95 -7.08 -9.67
C LEU A 90 -2.13 -5.79 -8.88
N LEU A 91 -1.62 -5.76 -7.66
CA LEU A 91 -1.52 -4.57 -6.81
C LEU A 91 -0.05 -4.17 -6.68
N LEU A 92 0.25 -2.94 -7.06
CA LEU A 92 1.57 -2.33 -6.90
C LEU A 92 1.54 -1.37 -5.71
N LEU A 93 2.45 -1.54 -4.77
CA LEU A 93 2.60 -0.74 -3.56
C LEU A 93 4.00 -0.11 -3.58
N ASP A 94 4.07 1.19 -3.82
CA ASP A 94 5.33 1.92 -3.90
C ASP A 94 5.55 2.71 -2.61
N GLU A 95 6.33 2.14 -1.68
CA GLU A 95 6.66 2.73 -0.36
C GLU A 95 5.45 3.37 0.34
N HIS A 96 4.30 2.74 0.22
CA HIS A 96 2.99 3.32 0.53
C HIS A 96 2.77 3.69 2.01
N THR A 97 3.70 3.37 2.90
CA THR A 97 3.67 3.73 4.33
C THR A 97 4.81 4.64 4.75
N ALA A 98 5.74 4.98 3.86
CA ALA A 98 6.96 5.73 4.21
C ALA A 98 6.71 7.14 4.76
N ALA A 99 5.62 7.78 4.34
CA ALA A 99 5.25 9.13 4.77
C ALA A 99 4.36 9.17 6.04
N LEU A 100 4.11 8.02 6.67
CA LEU A 100 3.24 7.89 7.84
C LEU A 100 4.06 7.77 9.13
N ASP A 101 3.48 8.20 10.25
CA ASP A 101 4.03 7.87 11.56
C ASP A 101 4.00 6.35 11.81
N PRO A 102 4.89 5.81 12.66
CA PRO A 102 5.05 4.36 12.83
C PRO A 102 3.75 3.62 13.19
N ALA A 103 2.95 4.16 14.11
CA ALA A 103 1.73 3.50 14.56
C ALA A 103 0.65 3.48 13.45
N THR A 104 0.57 4.54 12.66
CA THR A 104 -0.34 4.61 11.51
C THR A 104 0.15 3.72 10.36
N ALA A 105 1.47 3.68 10.11
CA ALA A 105 2.08 2.81 9.11
C ALA A 105 1.78 1.33 9.38
N GLU A 106 1.91 0.89 10.64
CA GLU A 106 1.60 -0.48 11.06
C GLU A 106 0.14 -0.85 10.77
N LYS A 107 -0.80 0.00 11.16
CA LYS A 107 -2.24 -0.21 10.88
C LYS A 107 -2.54 -0.32 9.37
N VAL A 108 -1.90 0.53 8.55
CA VAL A 108 -2.07 0.49 7.09
C VAL A 108 -1.46 -0.78 6.50
N LEU A 109 -0.33 -1.26 7.04
CA LEU A 109 0.29 -2.53 6.63
C LEU A 109 -0.59 -3.73 6.99
N GLU A 110 -1.12 -3.80 8.21
CA GLU A 110 -2.05 -4.84 8.64
C GLU A 110 -3.30 -4.89 7.74
N LEU A 111 -3.87 -3.72 7.46
CA LEU A 111 -5.01 -3.59 6.54
C LEU A 111 -4.66 -4.08 5.13
N THR A 112 -3.46 -3.72 4.64
CA THR A 112 -2.96 -4.16 3.33
C THR A 112 -2.85 -5.68 3.28
N GLN A 113 -2.24 -6.30 4.28
CA GLN A 113 -2.10 -7.75 4.37
C GLN A 113 -3.46 -8.45 4.40
N SER A 114 -4.38 -7.94 5.21
CA SER A 114 -5.73 -8.49 5.33
C SER A 114 -6.47 -8.47 3.99
N ILE A 115 -6.47 -7.34 3.29
CA ILE A 115 -7.13 -7.20 1.98
C ILE A 115 -6.48 -8.10 0.91
N VAL A 116 -5.14 -8.14 0.88
CA VAL A 116 -4.39 -8.97 -0.08
C VAL A 116 -4.66 -10.45 0.14
N ALA A 117 -4.68 -10.90 1.40
CA ALA A 117 -4.95 -12.29 1.76
C ALA A 117 -6.41 -12.69 1.48
N GLU A 118 -7.39 -11.88 1.93
CA GLU A 118 -8.81 -12.14 1.74
C GLU A 118 -9.18 -12.25 0.26
N LYS A 119 -8.69 -11.30 -0.54
CA LYS A 119 -9.00 -11.22 -1.98
C LYS A 119 -8.04 -12.01 -2.86
N LYS A 120 -7.03 -12.66 -2.28
CA LYS A 120 -6.00 -13.44 -2.99
C LYS A 120 -5.33 -12.65 -4.12
N ILE A 121 -4.98 -11.40 -3.86
CA ILE A 121 -4.41 -10.49 -4.86
C ILE A 121 -2.91 -10.81 -5.01
N THR A 122 -2.43 -10.88 -6.25
CA THR A 122 -0.99 -10.82 -6.51
C THR A 122 -0.51 -9.41 -6.20
N CYS A 123 0.44 -9.29 -5.25
CA CYS A 123 0.94 -8.00 -4.78
C CYS A 123 2.45 -7.89 -4.99
N LEU A 124 2.90 -6.77 -5.52
CA LEU A 124 4.29 -6.36 -5.56
C LEU A 124 4.45 -5.10 -4.71
N MET A 125 5.21 -5.21 -3.62
CA MET A 125 5.49 -4.12 -2.72
C MET A 125 6.95 -3.70 -2.81
N VAL A 126 7.19 -2.41 -3.01
CA VAL A 126 8.50 -1.79 -2.90
C VAL A 126 8.63 -1.20 -1.49
N THR A 127 9.73 -1.50 -0.82
CA THR A 127 10.08 -0.96 0.49
C THR A 127 11.59 -0.86 0.63
N HIS A 128 12.07 0.17 1.32
CA HIS A 128 13.46 0.26 1.77
C HIS A 128 13.66 -0.33 3.18
N ASN A 129 12.58 -0.79 3.82
CA ASN A 129 12.61 -1.37 5.15
C ASN A 129 12.89 -2.88 5.07
N MET A 130 14.08 -3.31 5.50
CA MET A 130 14.53 -4.70 5.43
C MET A 130 13.68 -5.66 6.28
N HIS A 131 13.12 -5.21 7.42
CA HIS A 131 12.19 -6.02 8.22
C HIS A 131 10.92 -6.29 7.42
N GLN A 132 10.30 -5.25 6.86
CA GLN A 132 9.12 -5.41 6.01
C GLN A 132 9.39 -6.32 4.81
N ALA A 133 10.58 -6.23 4.20
CA ALA A 133 10.97 -7.06 3.08
C ALA A 133 11.05 -8.55 3.41
N LEU A 134 11.30 -8.92 4.69
CA LEU A 134 11.31 -10.29 5.17
C LEU A 134 9.99 -10.73 5.82
N GLU A 135 9.27 -9.83 6.48
CA GLU A 135 8.01 -10.15 7.16
C GLU A 135 6.82 -10.27 6.20
N LEU A 136 6.80 -9.37 5.19
CA LEU A 136 5.65 -9.26 4.29
C LEU A 136 5.82 -10.11 3.03
N GLY A 137 4.72 -10.68 2.55
CA GLY A 137 4.72 -11.50 1.34
C GLY A 137 5.44 -12.85 1.48
N ASN A 138 5.72 -13.50 0.36
CA ASN A 138 6.28 -14.86 0.30
C ASN A 138 7.55 -14.96 -0.56
N ARG A 139 7.99 -13.87 -1.17
CA ARG A 139 9.19 -13.76 -1.99
C ARG A 139 9.80 -12.38 -1.82
N THR A 140 11.11 -12.33 -1.66
CA THR A 140 11.86 -11.07 -1.54
C THR A 140 12.81 -10.95 -2.72
N LEU A 141 12.68 -9.83 -3.42
CA LEU A 141 13.55 -9.45 -4.53
C LEU A 141 14.38 -8.25 -4.11
N MET A 142 15.64 -8.25 -4.44
CA MET A 142 16.52 -7.11 -4.24
C MET A 142 16.98 -6.59 -5.60
N MET A 143 16.88 -5.29 -5.78
CA MET A 143 17.21 -4.63 -7.05
C MET A 143 18.35 -3.64 -6.87
N ASP A 144 19.27 -3.64 -7.82
CA ASP A 144 20.30 -2.61 -7.97
C ASP A 144 20.56 -2.32 -9.44
N GLY A 145 20.71 -1.04 -9.79
CA GLY A 145 20.98 -0.60 -11.16
C GLY A 145 19.96 -1.10 -12.19
N GLY A 146 18.67 -1.28 -11.82
CA GLY A 146 17.61 -1.77 -12.70
C GLY A 146 17.63 -3.30 -12.91
N ARG A 147 18.42 -4.05 -12.15
CA ARG A 147 18.54 -5.52 -12.23
C ARG A 147 18.15 -6.16 -10.92
N ILE A 148 17.58 -7.36 -10.99
CA ILE A 148 17.38 -8.21 -9.81
C ILE A 148 18.75 -8.80 -9.46
N VAL A 149 19.29 -8.44 -8.30
CA VAL A 149 20.59 -8.92 -7.81
C VAL A 149 20.45 -10.05 -6.79
N PHE A 150 19.27 -10.18 -6.18
CA PHE A 150 18.96 -11.27 -5.25
C PHE A 150 17.48 -11.62 -5.32
N ASP A 151 17.16 -12.91 -5.19
CA ASP A 151 15.79 -13.46 -5.26
C ASP A 151 15.68 -14.63 -4.31
N VAL A 152 14.85 -14.52 -3.27
CA VAL A 152 14.67 -15.56 -2.27
C VAL A 152 13.20 -15.81 -1.96
N LYS A 153 12.83 -17.08 -1.74
CA LYS A 153 11.46 -17.54 -1.44
C LYS A 153 11.46 -18.80 -0.59
N GLY A 154 10.30 -19.17 -0.06
CA GLY A 154 10.10 -20.43 0.65
C GLY A 154 10.92 -20.53 1.95
N GLU A 155 11.44 -21.74 2.24
CA GLU A 155 12.16 -22.04 3.47
C GLU A 155 13.44 -21.23 3.66
N GLU A 156 14.17 -20.97 2.58
CA GLU A 156 15.39 -20.16 2.64
C GLU A 156 15.04 -18.75 3.16
N ARG A 157 14.01 -18.11 2.58
CA ARG A 157 13.54 -16.80 3.01
C ARG A 157 13.06 -16.80 4.47
N SER A 158 12.34 -17.84 4.91
CA SER A 158 11.77 -17.91 6.26
C SER A 158 12.84 -18.03 7.36
N ARG A 159 14.06 -18.44 7.00
CA ARG A 159 15.21 -18.58 7.93
C ARG A 159 16.12 -17.36 7.91
N MET A 160 15.94 -16.47 6.93
CA MET A 160 16.80 -15.30 6.79
C MET A 160 16.54 -14.27 7.87
N THR A 161 17.60 -13.69 8.36
CA THR A 161 17.61 -12.49 9.20
C THR A 161 17.83 -11.24 8.35
N VAL A 162 17.60 -10.07 8.95
CA VAL A 162 17.92 -8.79 8.29
C VAL A 162 19.41 -8.68 7.98
N ASP A 163 20.26 -9.18 8.87
CA ASP A 163 21.72 -9.17 8.67
C ASP A 163 22.13 -10.02 7.46
N ASP A 164 21.54 -11.21 7.31
CA ASP A 164 21.77 -12.07 6.13
C ASP A 164 21.35 -11.33 4.84
N LEU A 165 20.21 -10.64 4.87
CA LEU A 165 19.71 -9.89 3.71
C LEU A 165 20.65 -8.73 3.35
N LEU A 166 21.20 -8.02 4.35
CA LEU A 166 22.16 -6.94 4.16
C LEU A 166 23.50 -7.46 3.63
N GLU A 167 23.96 -8.61 4.13
CA GLU A 167 25.18 -9.26 3.62
C GLU A 167 25.01 -9.63 2.14
N LYS A 168 23.90 -10.26 1.78
CA LYS A 168 23.57 -10.56 0.39
C LYS A 168 23.52 -9.32 -0.50
N PHE A 169 23.01 -8.21 0.02
CA PHE A 169 23.00 -6.95 -0.72
C PHE A 169 24.44 -6.45 -0.98
N ARG A 170 25.31 -6.45 0.03
CA ARG A 170 26.72 -6.04 -0.11
C ARG A 170 27.47 -6.92 -1.11
N GLU A 171 27.29 -8.24 -1.03
CA GLU A 171 27.91 -9.20 -1.93
C GLU A 171 27.50 -8.97 -3.41
N ASN A 172 26.23 -8.70 -3.66
CA ASN A 172 25.67 -8.69 -5.01
C ASN A 172 25.59 -7.30 -5.64
N ALA A 173 25.46 -6.23 -4.86
CA ALA A 173 25.39 -4.86 -5.37
C ALA A 173 26.76 -4.26 -5.73
N GLY A 174 27.86 -4.89 -5.31
CA GLY A 174 29.24 -4.45 -5.64
C GLY A 174 29.61 -3.04 -5.17
N LYS A 175 28.78 -2.41 -4.34
CA LYS A 175 29.00 -1.08 -3.75
C LYS A 175 28.86 -1.18 -2.24
N ALA A 176 29.87 -0.67 -1.53
CA ALA A 176 29.70 -0.37 -0.11
C ALA A 176 28.52 0.61 0.01
N LEU A 177 27.54 0.27 0.84
CA LEU A 177 26.43 1.18 1.16
C LEU A 177 27.02 2.35 1.97
N ASP A 178 27.47 3.40 1.28
CA ASP A 178 27.95 4.65 1.89
C ASP A 178 26.80 5.48 2.53
N ASN A 179 25.59 4.95 2.58
CA ASN A 179 24.45 5.65 3.14
C ASN A 179 23.95 4.97 4.42
N ASP A 180 24.66 5.20 5.51
CA ASP A 180 24.24 4.88 6.89
C ASP A 180 22.81 5.35 7.25
N ARG A 181 22.24 6.28 6.49
CA ARG A 181 20.88 6.79 6.73
C ARG A 181 19.78 5.75 6.55
N ILE A 182 19.93 4.80 5.63
CA ILE A 182 18.94 3.74 5.40
C ILE A 182 19.02 2.69 6.51
N LEU A 183 20.19 2.50 7.10
CA LEU A 183 20.45 1.52 8.15
C LEU A 183 20.18 2.07 9.56
N LEU A 184 20.43 3.35 9.81
CA LEU A 184 20.38 3.96 11.15
C LEU A 184 18.99 4.41 11.59
N SER A 185 18.02 4.57 10.69
CA SER A 185 16.68 5.03 11.06
C SER A 185 15.88 4.08 11.95
N LYS A 186 16.45 2.92 12.33
CA LYS A 186 15.80 1.95 13.21
C LYS A 186 16.58 1.53 14.46
N VAL A 187 17.86 1.92 14.61
CA VAL A 187 18.60 1.63 15.85
C VAL A 187 18.18 2.60 16.96
N GLU A 188 17.70 3.79 16.61
CA GLU A 188 17.23 4.80 17.59
C GLU A 188 15.79 4.59 18.08
N ALA A 189 15.00 3.70 17.48
CA ALA A 189 13.63 3.42 17.91
C ALA A 189 13.52 2.31 18.97
N ASN A 190 14.65 1.71 19.39
CA ASN A 190 14.70 0.61 20.38
C ASN A 190 15.59 0.92 21.59
N ASN A 191 15.78 2.20 21.92
CA ASN A 191 16.31 2.61 23.23
C ASN A 191 15.33 3.50 23.97
#